data_089e048ba0b865379672781bc36778c9
#
_entry.id   089e048ba0b865379672781bc36778c9
#
_cell.length_a   1.000
_cell.length_b   1.000
_cell.length_c   1.000
_cell.angle_alpha   90.00
_cell.angle_beta   90.00
_cell.angle_gamma   90.00
#
_symmetry.space_group_name_H-M   'P 1'
#
loop_
_entity.id
_entity.type
_entity.pdbx_description
1 polymer ?
#
loop_
_entity_poly.entity_id
_entity_poly.type
_entity_poly.pdbx_seq_one_letter_code
_entity_poly.pdbx_strand_id
1 'polypeptide(L)'
;MSGNHSKLPYNLITAAYQGDVKTAIAELAKGADVNARDCDGDTALVLAAERGHIELVKVLLKNGADVNAKNLNGVTALMRAAENDRVAVVKILLAHHANCDAGDIVNCRPLMRAAYRGHVDVVKELLAYGADANARNAFGNTAATLAAHSGHSKVESMLRQTDDIGFVDSIQPKLRAARR
;
A
#
# COMPACT_ATOMS: atom_id res chain seq x y z
N MET A 1 16.70 -2.01 -43.59
CA MET A 1 16.27 -0.91 -42.69
C MET A 1 15.71 -1.54 -41.45
N SER A 2 16.58 -1.74 -40.45
CA SER A 2 16.26 -2.44 -39.20
C SER A 2 15.50 -1.46 -38.29
N GLY A 3 14.23 -1.73 -38.05
CA GLY A 3 13.42 -0.95 -37.14
C GLY A 3 14.04 -0.90 -35.76
N ASN A 4 14.48 0.26 -35.36
CA ASN A 4 14.94 0.58 -34.03
C ASN A 4 13.71 0.53 -33.11
N HIS A 5 13.41 -0.65 -32.55
CA HIS A 5 12.50 -0.75 -31.44
C HIS A 5 13.18 0.01 -30.31
N SER A 6 12.77 1.27 -30.13
CA SER A 6 13.19 2.11 -29.03
C SER A 6 13.01 1.31 -27.75
N LYS A 7 14.12 0.75 -27.22
CA LYS A 7 14.19 0.36 -25.81
C LYS A 7 13.78 1.60 -25.04
N LEU A 8 12.57 1.60 -24.50
CA LEU A 8 12.22 2.55 -23.45
C LEU A 8 13.39 2.54 -22.47
N PRO A 9 13.95 3.70 -22.12
CA PRO A 9 15.12 3.73 -21.25
C PRO A 9 14.76 2.93 -20.01
N TYR A 10 15.60 1.93 -19.72
CA TYR A 10 15.46 1.12 -18.52
C TYR A 10 15.68 2.07 -17.36
N ASN A 11 14.61 2.53 -16.76
CA ASN A 11 14.59 3.56 -15.74
C ASN A 11 14.14 2.96 -14.40
N LEU A 12 14.17 3.77 -13.36
CA LEU A 12 13.78 3.37 -12.02
C LEU A 12 12.36 2.78 -11.97
N ILE A 13 11.42 3.31 -12.75
CA ILE A 13 10.04 2.83 -12.86
C ILE A 13 9.98 1.40 -13.40
N THR A 14 10.68 1.13 -14.51
CA THR A 14 10.74 -0.21 -15.11
C THR A 14 11.42 -1.21 -14.16
N ALA A 15 12.52 -0.81 -13.53
CA ALA A 15 13.19 -1.62 -12.53
C ALA A 15 12.26 -1.94 -11.34
N ALA A 16 11.47 -0.98 -10.90
CA ALA A 16 10.49 -1.16 -9.81
C ALA A 16 9.39 -2.14 -10.17
N TYR A 17 8.85 -2.06 -11.38
CA TYR A 17 7.85 -3.00 -11.88
C TYR A 17 8.38 -4.43 -11.97
N GLN A 18 9.64 -4.61 -12.39
CA GLN A 18 10.29 -5.92 -12.56
C GLN A 18 10.89 -6.49 -11.26
N GLY A 19 11.07 -5.65 -10.24
CA GLY A 19 11.77 -6.04 -9.00
C GLY A 19 13.29 -6.09 -9.14
N ASP A 20 13.85 -5.42 -10.16
CA ASP A 20 15.29 -5.39 -10.39
C ASP A 20 15.99 -4.39 -9.45
N VAL A 21 16.37 -4.91 -8.28
CA VAL A 21 17.03 -4.13 -7.23
C VAL A 21 18.38 -3.57 -7.71
N LYS A 22 19.13 -4.33 -8.52
CA LYS A 22 20.45 -3.90 -8.99
C LYS A 22 20.34 -2.68 -9.92
N THR A 23 19.43 -2.75 -10.89
CA THR A 23 19.18 -1.64 -11.80
C THR A 23 18.61 -0.43 -11.06
N ALA A 24 17.68 -0.64 -10.10
CA ALA A 24 17.15 0.46 -9.31
C ALA A 24 18.24 1.20 -8.51
N ILE A 25 19.15 0.48 -7.87
CA ILE A 25 20.29 1.07 -7.16
C ILE A 25 21.20 1.85 -8.15
N ALA A 26 21.48 1.28 -9.32
CA ALA A 26 22.30 1.95 -10.33
C ALA A 26 21.66 3.24 -10.85
N GLU A 27 20.35 3.25 -11.09
CA GLU A 27 19.64 4.45 -11.53
C GLU A 27 19.60 5.53 -10.42
N LEU A 28 19.37 5.16 -9.19
CA LEU A 28 19.42 6.07 -8.03
C LEU A 28 20.82 6.66 -7.84
N ALA A 29 21.88 5.85 -8.02
CA ALA A 29 23.26 6.32 -7.93
C ALA A 29 23.63 7.31 -9.06
N LYS A 30 22.95 7.25 -10.21
CA LYS A 30 23.08 8.22 -11.31
C LYS A 30 22.27 9.52 -11.09
N GLY A 31 21.54 9.61 -9.96
CA GLY A 31 20.72 10.77 -9.63
C GLY A 31 19.30 10.71 -10.17
N ALA A 32 18.77 9.52 -10.47
CA ALA A 32 17.36 9.39 -10.82
C ALA A 32 16.47 9.88 -9.66
N ASP A 33 15.44 10.64 -9.99
CA ASP A 33 14.45 11.07 -8.99
C ASP A 33 13.67 9.85 -8.48
N VAL A 34 13.81 9.52 -7.19
CA VAL A 34 13.14 8.40 -6.53
C VAL A 34 11.62 8.54 -6.55
N ASN A 35 11.11 9.78 -6.65
CA ASN A 35 9.70 10.13 -6.70
C ASN A 35 9.19 10.42 -8.13
N ALA A 36 10.00 10.11 -9.16
CA ALA A 36 9.56 10.17 -10.55
C ALA A 36 8.28 9.35 -10.76
N ARG A 37 7.43 9.84 -11.66
CA ARG A 37 6.10 9.27 -11.93
C ARG A 37 6.00 8.76 -13.36
N ASP A 38 5.26 7.69 -13.57
CA ASP A 38 4.88 7.24 -14.91
C ASP A 38 3.63 7.99 -15.44
N CYS A 39 3.07 7.52 -16.55
CA CYS A 39 1.89 8.11 -17.17
C CYS A 39 0.61 8.03 -16.31
N ASP A 40 0.51 7.07 -15.40
CA ASP A 40 -0.59 6.90 -14.46
C ASP A 40 -0.35 7.67 -13.15
N GLY A 41 0.81 8.31 -13.02
CA GLY A 41 1.27 9.00 -11.83
C GLY A 41 1.81 8.06 -10.76
N ASP A 42 2.02 6.79 -11.07
CA ASP A 42 2.59 5.82 -10.14
C ASP A 42 4.08 6.07 -9.96
N THR A 43 4.55 6.03 -8.71
CA THR A 43 5.97 6.07 -8.38
C THR A 43 6.57 4.66 -8.37
N ALA A 44 7.89 4.56 -8.42
CA ALA A 44 8.60 3.30 -8.25
C ALA A 44 8.17 2.55 -6.98
N LEU A 45 7.88 3.29 -5.88
CA LEU A 45 7.41 2.69 -4.63
C LEU A 45 6.02 2.06 -4.76
N VAL A 46 5.09 2.69 -5.49
CA VAL A 46 3.74 2.15 -5.73
C VAL A 46 3.83 0.84 -6.50
N LEU A 47 4.62 0.80 -7.58
CA LEU A 47 4.78 -0.40 -8.42
C LEU A 47 5.49 -1.54 -7.68
N ALA A 48 6.56 -1.24 -6.94
CA ALA A 48 7.26 -2.23 -6.12
C ALA A 48 6.36 -2.79 -5.01
N ALA A 49 5.53 -1.95 -4.40
CA ALA A 49 4.58 -2.35 -3.35
C ALA A 49 3.47 -3.26 -3.90
N GLU A 50 2.90 -2.92 -5.05
CA GLU A 50 1.91 -3.75 -5.75
C GLU A 50 2.42 -5.17 -6.00
N ARG A 51 3.65 -5.27 -6.50
CA ARG A 51 4.28 -6.54 -6.86
C ARG A 51 4.82 -7.32 -5.66
N GLY A 52 4.99 -6.65 -4.50
CA GLY A 52 5.54 -7.28 -3.31
C GLY A 52 7.07 -7.38 -3.30
N HIS A 53 7.76 -6.51 -4.02
CA HIS A 53 9.23 -6.50 -4.12
C HIS A 53 9.87 -5.91 -2.85
N ILE A 54 9.92 -6.70 -1.78
CA ILE A 54 10.29 -6.29 -0.42
C ILE A 54 11.62 -5.54 -0.38
N GLU A 55 12.68 -6.10 -0.96
CA GLU A 55 14.01 -5.48 -0.91
C GLU A 55 14.05 -4.16 -1.69
N LEU A 56 13.33 -4.08 -2.80
CA LEU A 56 13.23 -2.86 -3.57
C LEU A 56 12.45 -1.77 -2.82
N VAL A 57 11.35 -2.12 -2.15
CA VAL A 57 10.60 -1.20 -1.28
C VAL A 57 11.53 -0.60 -0.22
N LYS A 58 12.36 -1.41 0.44
CA LYS A 58 13.33 -0.93 1.43
C LYS A 58 14.37 0.01 0.81
N VAL A 59 14.90 -0.34 -0.37
CA VAL A 59 15.87 0.51 -1.08
C VAL A 59 15.25 1.86 -1.44
N LEU A 60 14.03 1.88 -1.99
CA LEU A 60 13.34 3.12 -2.36
C LEU A 60 13.09 4.02 -1.15
N LEU A 61 12.56 3.46 -0.05
CA LEU A 61 12.32 4.20 1.19
C LEU A 61 13.62 4.76 1.78
N LYS A 62 14.71 3.98 1.78
CA LYS A 62 16.02 4.44 2.23
C LYS A 62 16.57 5.61 1.40
N ASN A 63 16.20 5.69 0.13
CA ASN A 63 16.60 6.76 -0.79
C ASN A 63 15.58 7.94 -0.83
N GLY A 64 14.65 8.03 0.13
CA GLY A 64 13.75 9.16 0.29
C GLY A 64 12.48 9.09 -0.57
N ALA A 65 12.04 7.88 -0.96
CA ALA A 65 10.73 7.75 -1.60
C ALA A 65 9.63 8.25 -0.65
N ASP A 66 8.72 9.08 -1.17
CA ASP A 66 7.56 9.54 -0.42
C ASP A 66 6.58 8.36 -0.22
N VAL A 67 6.51 7.87 1.01
CA VAL A 67 5.66 6.74 1.40
C VAL A 67 4.16 7.01 1.17
N ASN A 68 3.77 8.29 1.17
CA ASN A 68 2.39 8.75 1.01
C ASN A 68 2.09 9.33 -0.38
N ALA A 69 3.02 9.19 -1.33
CA ALA A 69 2.80 9.63 -2.71
C ALA A 69 1.52 9.00 -3.27
N LYS A 70 0.69 9.83 -3.90
CA LYS A 70 -0.57 9.43 -4.56
C LYS A 70 -0.40 9.50 -6.07
N ASN A 71 -0.88 8.49 -6.80
CA ASN A 71 -1.00 8.55 -8.26
C ASN A 71 -2.18 9.44 -8.71
N LEU A 72 -2.46 9.49 -10.01
CA LEU A 72 -3.56 10.31 -10.56
C LEU A 72 -4.95 9.93 -10.03
N ASN A 73 -5.12 8.70 -9.57
CA ASN A 73 -6.36 8.21 -8.95
C ASN A 73 -6.35 8.31 -7.43
N GLY A 74 -5.36 8.99 -6.83
CA GLY A 74 -5.22 9.10 -5.39
C GLY A 74 -4.73 7.83 -4.70
N VAL A 75 -4.26 6.82 -5.44
CA VAL A 75 -3.83 5.54 -4.92
C VAL A 75 -2.40 5.63 -4.39
N THR A 76 -2.17 5.07 -3.19
CA THR A 76 -0.86 5.00 -2.53
C THR A 76 -0.23 3.61 -2.62
N ALA A 77 1.07 3.50 -2.31
CA ALA A 77 1.79 2.23 -2.19
C ALA A 77 1.13 1.28 -1.17
N LEU A 78 0.65 1.81 -0.03
CA LEU A 78 -0.05 1.02 0.98
C LEU A 78 -1.37 0.45 0.47
N MET A 79 -2.14 1.20 -0.32
CA MET A 79 -3.36 0.71 -0.96
C MET A 79 -3.07 -0.45 -1.92
N ARG A 80 -2.05 -0.33 -2.76
CA ARG A 80 -1.67 -1.39 -3.70
C ARG A 80 -1.18 -2.64 -2.98
N ALA A 81 -0.34 -2.48 -1.96
CA ALA A 81 0.12 -3.59 -1.13
C ALA A 81 -1.05 -4.30 -0.43
N ALA A 82 -2.01 -3.52 0.10
CA ALA A 82 -3.19 -4.04 0.79
C ALA A 82 -4.14 -4.79 -0.15
N GLU A 83 -4.33 -4.29 -1.38
CA GLU A 83 -5.17 -4.92 -2.41
C GLU A 83 -4.60 -6.25 -2.90
N ASN A 84 -3.25 -6.40 -2.91
CA ASN A 84 -2.54 -7.54 -3.48
C ASN A 84 -1.96 -8.51 -2.43
N ASP A 85 -2.44 -8.46 -1.19
CA ASP A 85 -2.01 -9.32 -0.06
C ASP A 85 -0.51 -9.29 0.24
N ARG A 86 0.13 -8.14 0.08
CA ARG A 86 1.56 -7.99 0.32
C ARG A 86 1.85 -7.68 1.78
N VAL A 87 1.51 -8.60 2.69
CA VAL A 87 1.59 -8.42 4.16
C VAL A 87 2.95 -7.87 4.61
N ALA A 88 4.06 -8.41 4.09
CA ALA A 88 5.41 -7.94 4.46
C ALA A 88 5.65 -6.49 4.02
N VAL A 89 5.19 -6.10 2.83
CA VAL A 89 5.29 -4.72 2.33
C VAL A 89 4.39 -3.79 3.14
N VAL A 90 3.16 -4.21 3.46
CA VAL A 90 2.24 -3.45 4.34
C VAL A 90 2.93 -3.11 5.66
N LYS A 91 3.56 -4.09 6.32
CA LYS A 91 4.31 -3.87 7.57
C LYS A 91 5.43 -2.84 7.42
N ILE A 92 6.20 -2.94 6.33
CA ILE A 92 7.30 -2.01 6.06
C ILE A 92 6.77 -0.60 5.85
N LEU A 93 5.75 -0.43 5.00
CA LEU A 93 5.18 0.88 4.71
C LEU A 93 4.59 1.53 5.97
N LEU A 94 3.86 0.77 6.79
CA LEU A 94 3.30 1.26 8.06
C LEU A 94 4.39 1.64 9.05
N ALA A 95 5.49 0.86 9.15
CA ALA A 95 6.65 1.20 9.96
C ALA A 95 7.38 2.48 9.48
N HIS A 96 7.23 2.84 8.21
CA HIS A 96 7.72 4.10 7.62
C HIS A 96 6.65 5.19 7.57
N HIS A 97 5.63 5.11 8.45
CA HIS A 97 4.58 6.12 8.63
C HIS A 97 3.66 6.32 7.42
N ALA A 98 3.41 5.26 6.65
CA ALA A 98 2.36 5.30 5.65
C ALA A 98 1.01 5.61 6.31
N ASN A 99 0.25 6.55 5.73
CA ASN A 99 -1.08 6.89 6.23
C ASN A 99 -2.07 5.75 5.94
N CYS A 100 -2.45 5.01 6.99
CA CYS A 100 -3.39 3.87 6.90
C CYS A 100 -4.82 4.30 6.55
N ASP A 101 -5.15 5.60 6.67
CA ASP A 101 -6.46 6.16 6.36
C ASP A 101 -6.48 7.06 5.12
N ALA A 102 -5.41 7.06 4.33
CA ALA A 102 -5.42 7.74 3.03
C ALA A 102 -6.56 7.21 2.17
N GLY A 103 -7.37 8.10 1.59
CA GLY A 103 -8.40 7.75 0.60
C GLY A 103 -7.95 8.06 -0.82
N ASP A 104 -8.38 7.23 -1.78
CA ASP A 104 -8.31 7.53 -3.21
C ASP A 104 -9.41 8.50 -3.64
N ILE A 105 -9.60 8.72 -4.95
CA ILE A 105 -10.60 9.65 -5.50
C ILE A 105 -12.06 9.32 -5.12
N VAL A 106 -12.35 8.08 -4.73
CA VAL A 106 -13.67 7.66 -4.22
C VAL A 106 -13.64 7.38 -2.71
N ASN A 107 -12.60 7.89 -2.03
CA ASN A 107 -12.36 7.68 -0.60
C ASN A 107 -12.27 6.20 -0.19
N CYS A 108 -11.83 5.32 -1.11
CA CYS A 108 -11.52 3.94 -0.78
C CYS A 108 -10.15 3.87 -0.09
N ARG A 109 -10.12 3.34 1.14
CA ARG A 109 -8.94 3.28 2.00
C ARG A 109 -8.24 1.91 1.92
N PRO A 110 -6.97 1.77 2.37
CA PRO A 110 -6.27 0.48 2.36
C PRO A 110 -7.07 -0.66 3.02
N LEU A 111 -7.71 -0.39 4.18
CA LEU A 111 -8.53 -1.38 4.90
C LEU A 111 -9.72 -1.87 4.07
N MET A 112 -10.37 -0.98 3.33
CA MET A 112 -11.49 -1.31 2.45
C MET A 112 -11.06 -2.20 1.28
N ARG A 113 -9.88 -1.94 0.69
CA ARG A 113 -9.33 -2.76 -0.40
C ARG A 113 -8.96 -4.17 0.08
N ALA A 114 -8.29 -4.26 1.24
CA ALA A 114 -7.98 -5.55 1.85
C ALA A 114 -9.24 -6.34 2.22
N ALA A 115 -10.25 -5.67 2.77
CA ALA A 115 -11.53 -6.27 3.16
C ALA A 115 -12.31 -6.79 1.94
N TYR A 116 -12.39 -6.01 0.87
CA TYR A 116 -13.01 -6.39 -0.39
C TYR A 116 -12.36 -7.65 -1.01
N ARG A 117 -11.05 -7.82 -0.86
CA ARG A 117 -10.28 -8.98 -1.35
C ARG A 117 -10.20 -10.14 -0.36
N GLY A 118 -10.64 -9.96 0.89
CA GLY A 118 -10.62 -11.00 1.91
C GLY A 118 -9.25 -11.26 2.56
N HIS A 119 -8.34 -10.31 2.51
CA HIS A 119 -6.96 -10.44 2.98
C HIS A 119 -6.84 -10.27 4.49
N VAL A 120 -7.16 -11.36 5.23
CA VAL A 120 -7.28 -11.38 6.70
C VAL A 120 -6.06 -10.80 7.42
N ASP A 121 -4.84 -11.18 7.00
CA ASP A 121 -3.64 -10.77 7.71
C ASP A 121 -3.28 -9.31 7.42
N VAL A 122 -3.56 -8.80 6.22
CA VAL A 122 -3.47 -7.38 5.91
C VAL A 122 -4.45 -6.56 6.75
N VAL A 123 -5.71 -7.02 6.85
CA VAL A 123 -6.74 -6.37 7.68
C VAL A 123 -6.28 -6.27 9.13
N LYS A 124 -5.72 -7.35 9.70
CA LYS A 124 -5.18 -7.33 11.08
C LYS A 124 -4.06 -6.31 11.25
N GLU A 125 -3.11 -6.26 10.30
CA GLU A 125 -2.00 -5.30 10.39
C GLU A 125 -2.49 -3.85 10.29
N LEU A 126 -3.42 -3.54 9.37
CA LEU A 126 -3.99 -2.20 9.24
C LEU A 126 -4.73 -1.78 10.52
N LEU A 127 -5.56 -2.65 11.09
CA LEU A 127 -6.25 -2.39 12.36
C LEU A 127 -5.25 -2.19 13.51
N ALA A 128 -4.17 -3.00 13.56
CA ALA A 128 -3.12 -2.86 14.57
C ALA A 128 -2.37 -1.51 14.51
N TYR A 129 -2.37 -0.87 13.34
CA TYR A 129 -1.82 0.47 13.14
C TYR A 129 -2.88 1.58 13.20
N GLY A 130 -4.12 1.25 13.62
CA GLY A 130 -5.17 2.21 13.92
C GLY A 130 -5.99 2.66 12.71
N ALA A 131 -6.07 1.86 11.66
CA ALA A 131 -6.96 2.14 10.54
C ALA A 131 -8.42 2.20 11.02
N ASP A 132 -9.15 3.23 10.58
CA ASP A 132 -10.55 3.44 10.93
C ASP A 132 -11.47 2.42 10.24
N ALA A 133 -11.96 1.45 11.01
CA ALA A 133 -12.85 0.38 10.53
C ALA A 133 -14.22 0.92 10.07
N ASN A 134 -14.66 2.07 10.63
CA ASN A 134 -15.98 2.67 10.41
C ASN A 134 -15.99 3.71 9.29
N ALA A 135 -14.83 4.00 8.71
CA ALA A 135 -14.72 4.90 7.59
C ALA A 135 -15.66 4.49 6.46
N ARG A 136 -16.22 5.49 5.76
CA ARG A 136 -17.06 5.27 4.58
C ARG A 136 -16.42 5.82 3.33
N ASN A 137 -16.52 5.07 2.24
CA ASN A 137 -16.15 5.56 0.91
C ASN A 137 -17.26 6.46 0.32
N ALA A 138 -17.06 6.98 -0.88
CA ALA A 138 -18.04 7.83 -1.57
C ALA A 138 -19.40 7.15 -1.84
N PHE A 139 -19.44 5.82 -1.80
CA PHE A 139 -20.66 5.02 -1.98
C PHE A 139 -21.33 4.66 -0.64
N GLY A 140 -20.82 5.18 0.49
CA GLY A 140 -21.33 4.87 1.82
C GLY A 140 -20.88 3.53 2.39
N ASN A 141 -20.07 2.75 1.70
CA ASN A 141 -19.60 1.44 2.14
C ASN A 141 -18.49 1.55 3.17
N THR A 142 -18.54 0.72 4.20
CA THR A 142 -17.45 0.45 5.15
C THR A 142 -16.63 -0.76 4.69
N ALA A 143 -15.48 -1.00 5.34
CA ALA A 143 -14.70 -2.21 5.10
C ALA A 143 -15.51 -3.49 5.37
N ALA A 144 -16.34 -3.51 6.43
CA ALA A 144 -17.19 -4.64 6.77
C ALA A 144 -18.27 -4.90 5.71
N THR A 145 -18.92 -3.86 5.18
CA THR A 145 -19.94 -4.02 4.11
C THR A 145 -19.30 -4.51 2.82
N LEU A 146 -18.10 -4.07 2.47
CA LEU A 146 -17.37 -4.56 1.30
C LEU A 146 -16.98 -6.03 1.44
N ALA A 147 -16.50 -6.45 2.62
CA ALA A 147 -16.20 -7.86 2.90
C ALA A 147 -17.46 -8.74 2.76
N ALA A 148 -18.59 -8.29 3.31
CA ALA A 148 -19.88 -9.00 3.21
C ALA A 148 -20.33 -9.17 1.75
N HIS A 149 -20.32 -8.09 0.96
CA HIS A 149 -20.68 -8.12 -0.46
C HIS A 149 -19.80 -9.07 -1.28
N SER A 150 -18.52 -9.23 -0.90
CA SER A 150 -17.58 -10.10 -1.58
C SER A 150 -17.53 -11.52 -1.01
N GLY A 151 -18.38 -11.85 -0.02
CA GLY A 151 -18.46 -13.19 0.57
C GLY A 151 -17.34 -13.54 1.56
N HIS A 152 -16.59 -12.54 2.05
CA HIS A 152 -15.49 -12.74 2.97
C HIS A 152 -15.91 -12.71 4.43
N SER A 153 -16.74 -13.69 4.86
CA SER A 153 -17.38 -13.75 6.18
C SER A 153 -16.41 -13.67 7.36
N LYS A 154 -15.20 -14.22 7.22
CA LYS A 154 -14.15 -14.12 8.26
C LYS A 154 -13.67 -12.68 8.47
N VAL A 155 -13.46 -11.93 7.40
CA VAL A 155 -13.07 -10.52 7.45
C VAL A 155 -14.24 -9.67 7.97
N GLU A 156 -15.46 -9.93 7.47
CA GLU A 156 -16.66 -9.25 7.93
C GLU A 156 -16.84 -9.39 9.44
N SER A 157 -16.82 -10.63 9.96
CA SER A 157 -17.01 -10.87 11.40
C SER A 157 -15.93 -10.20 12.25
N MET A 158 -14.68 -10.23 11.79
CA MET A 158 -13.57 -9.55 12.48
C MET A 158 -13.75 -8.03 12.53
N LEU A 159 -14.19 -7.41 11.43
CA LEU A 159 -14.43 -5.96 11.37
C LEU A 159 -15.64 -5.53 12.20
N ARG A 160 -16.72 -6.34 12.27
CA ARG A 160 -17.89 -6.05 13.13
C ARG A 160 -17.56 -6.15 14.61
N GLN A 161 -16.67 -7.07 15.01
CA GLN A 161 -16.22 -7.19 16.40
C GLN A 161 -15.40 -6.00 16.89
N THR A 162 -14.81 -5.19 15.98
CA THR A 162 -14.14 -3.95 16.38
C THR A 162 -15.11 -2.89 16.87
N ASP A 163 -16.41 -2.98 16.52
CA ASP A 163 -17.45 -2.05 16.94
C ASP A 163 -17.99 -2.34 18.35
N ASP A 164 -17.99 -3.61 18.79
CA ASP A 164 -18.70 -4.05 19.99
C ASP A 164 -17.88 -4.04 21.29
N ILE A 165 -16.57 -4.12 21.24
CA ILE A 165 -15.73 -4.15 22.47
C ILE A 165 -14.35 -3.58 22.15
N GLY A 166 -13.92 -2.54 22.87
CA GLY A 166 -12.54 -2.05 23.00
C GLY A 166 -11.37 -2.91 22.48
N PHE A 167 -11.49 -3.45 21.27
CA PHE A 167 -10.47 -4.20 20.54
C PHE A 167 -9.18 -3.36 20.40
N VAL A 168 -9.34 -2.05 20.51
CA VAL A 168 -8.26 -1.05 20.55
C VAL A 168 -7.30 -1.34 21.70
N ASP A 169 -7.74 -1.82 22.85
CA ASP A 169 -6.87 -2.03 24.02
C ASP A 169 -5.98 -3.27 23.93
N SER A 170 -6.37 -4.29 23.16
CA SER A 170 -5.54 -5.50 22.99
C SER A 170 -4.45 -5.35 21.92
N ILE A 171 -4.57 -4.36 21.01
CA ILE A 171 -3.66 -4.14 19.87
C ILE A 171 -2.77 -2.90 20.06
N GLN A 172 -3.08 -2.01 20.99
CA GLN A 172 -2.35 -0.77 21.27
C GLN A 172 -0.85 -0.86 21.69
N PRO A 173 -0.25 -1.99 22.02
CA PRO A 173 1.19 -2.02 22.32
C PRO A 173 2.08 -1.53 21.18
N LYS A 174 1.66 -1.75 19.92
CA LYS A 174 2.45 -1.38 18.73
C LYS A 174 2.36 0.12 18.41
N LEU A 175 1.21 0.75 18.65
CA LEU A 175 1.02 2.20 18.43
C LEU A 175 1.81 3.07 19.42
N ARG A 176 2.01 2.58 20.67
CA ARG A 176 2.82 3.29 21.69
C ARG A 176 4.31 3.23 21.39
N ALA A 177 4.79 2.16 20.76
CA ALA A 177 6.21 2.00 20.39
C ALA A 177 6.60 2.86 19.17
N ALA A 178 5.69 3.13 18.26
CA ALA A 178 5.93 3.92 17.03
C ALA A 178 5.84 5.45 17.26
N ARG A 179 5.38 5.88 18.45
CA ARG A 179 5.27 7.32 18.81
C ARG A 179 6.39 7.81 19.73
N ARG A 180 7.37 6.97 20.03
CA ARG A 180 8.62 7.31 20.74
C ARG A 180 9.80 7.28 19.79
#